data_6bf655f566ebce7bc1f572a5d7be1e7e
#
_entry.id   6bf655f566ebce7bc1f572a5d7be1e7e
#
_cell.length_a   1.000
_cell.length_b   1.000
_cell.length_c   1.000
_cell.angle_alpha   90.00
_cell.angle_beta   90.00
_cell.angle_gamma   90.00
#
_symmetry.space_group_name_H-M   'P 1'
#
loop_
_entity.id
_entity.type
_entity.pdbx_description
1 polymer ?
#
loop_
_entity_poly.entity_id
_entity_poly.type
_entity_poly.pdbx_seq_one_letter_code
_entity_poly.pdbx_strand_id
1 'polypeptide(L)'
;MKKQFKNLLALLFAAVLFLVGCNTDVVDETDVSETEVQNVNEFCLYENGTGLYTIVQSSKSSDTANDAGSLCWKTFKETFNAELPISDDWVMDPSAIPTDSAEILIGNTNRAESAEVYAAMDQYVYRITCTNNRIVIAASADTLLDDALEVFFANIKTDENGRVTVPSDLDITLTREQVWKDTLVGVPLYDGGAYTGTALKETWGFAEDDPSVMIGISETNADEFAAYIAKVRNEGFNTVLRADWGGVVAYQCDKDDVSFYTYHTESTGETRVIKDNSKTASLEEFNYIFETAEGETNELYLYGLRYQDPEIPESAVYNNNGMLMFIKLADNSLIAIDGGMDTQIDSEEFMEFAREITGIPEGEQIRIACWFITHKHGDHIWGFDKVLKECANELVLERMMYNHKNGTDFVYDAENPNEKYHLAHDNVMYHLPRTGETIQFGDVTLDVLYTQEDLVNIKESLYRTDDNYNNSGTVLRITMDGKTCMIFGDIDVAASNIMMKYYTEEQLKCDMMQVSHHGYNYLAEIYKIMDPTIALFPVARNEVKRQYPLVLECVESICEENYFGGTETIGLRAVDGEMQVIYRRPVTFPPITEVLPEETTEEEAGEAEE
;
A
#
# COMPACT_ATOMS: atom_id res chain seq x y z
N MET A 1 -11.28 5.46 15.33
CA MET A 1 -10.77 4.50 16.34
C MET A 1 -11.86 3.88 17.25
N LYS A 2 -12.64 4.58 18.06
CA LYS A 2 -13.62 3.93 18.97
C LYS A 2 -14.80 3.18 18.32
N LYS A 3 -15.10 3.37 17.05
CA LYS A 3 -16.22 2.72 16.35
C LYS A 3 -15.81 1.45 15.59
N GLN A 4 -14.57 1.35 15.17
CA GLN A 4 -13.99 0.16 14.52
C GLN A 4 -13.71 -0.94 15.55
N PHE A 5 -13.28 -0.57 16.77
CA PHE A 5 -13.05 -1.51 17.87
C PHE A 5 -14.29 -2.34 18.27
N LYS A 6 -15.51 -1.77 18.13
CA LYS A 6 -16.74 -2.50 18.47
C LYS A 6 -17.18 -3.54 17.44
N ASN A 7 -16.81 -3.37 16.18
CA ASN A 7 -17.23 -4.29 15.12
C ASN A 7 -16.27 -5.49 15.01
N LEU A 8 -14.98 -5.31 15.31
CA LEU A 8 -14.01 -6.42 15.34
C LEU A 8 -14.30 -7.37 16.52
N LEU A 9 -14.65 -6.82 17.69
CA LEU A 9 -15.03 -7.62 18.87
C LEU A 9 -16.27 -8.48 18.61
N ALA A 10 -17.22 -8.03 17.79
CA ALA A 10 -18.45 -8.75 17.47
C ALA A 10 -18.22 -9.92 16.51
N LEU A 11 -17.23 -9.85 15.61
CA LEU A 11 -16.88 -10.90 14.66
C LEU A 11 -16.07 -12.04 15.33
N LEU A 12 -15.16 -11.71 16.27
CA LEU A 12 -14.44 -12.72 17.04
C LEU A 12 -15.34 -13.50 18.01
N PHE A 13 -16.36 -12.86 18.59
CA PHE A 13 -17.34 -13.55 19.45
C PHE A 13 -18.17 -14.58 18.67
N ALA A 14 -18.39 -14.41 17.38
CA ALA A 14 -19.13 -15.35 16.56
C ALA A 14 -18.30 -16.61 16.19
N ALA A 15 -16.99 -16.50 16.06
CA ALA A 15 -16.11 -17.61 15.71
C ALA A 15 -15.82 -18.55 16.89
N VAL A 16 -15.74 -18.04 18.12
CA VAL A 16 -15.49 -18.84 19.32
C VAL A 16 -16.73 -19.65 19.75
N LEU A 17 -17.93 -19.21 19.41
CA LEU A 17 -19.18 -19.90 19.77
C LEU A 17 -19.50 -21.13 18.89
N PHE A 18 -18.75 -21.37 17.79
CA PHE A 18 -18.99 -22.51 16.89
C PHE A 18 -18.16 -23.77 17.19
N LEU A 19 -17.23 -23.73 18.14
CA LEU A 19 -16.36 -24.88 18.48
C LEU A 19 -16.77 -25.62 19.77
N VAL A 20 -17.85 -25.23 20.43
CA VAL A 20 -18.41 -25.99 21.56
C VAL A 20 -19.86 -26.31 21.25
N GLY A 21 -20.05 -27.36 20.50
CA GLY A 21 -21.38 -27.87 20.14
C GLY A 21 -21.49 -29.37 20.12
N CYS A 22 -22.31 -29.87 21.03
CA CYS A 22 -23.04 -31.15 21.00
C CYS A 22 -22.37 -32.39 21.54
N ASN A 23 -22.66 -32.64 22.80
CA ASN A 23 -23.24 -33.93 23.18
C ASN A 23 -24.35 -33.71 24.23
N THR A 24 -25.59 -33.87 23.83
CA THR A 24 -26.76 -33.91 24.72
C THR A 24 -27.10 -35.37 24.95
N ASP A 25 -26.79 -35.88 26.12
CA ASP A 25 -27.53 -37.00 26.72
C ASP A 25 -28.33 -36.48 27.88
N VAL A 26 -29.63 -36.71 27.77
CA VAL A 26 -30.65 -36.42 28.76
C VAL A 26 -30.51 -37.41 29.93
N VAL A 27 -30.27 -36.94 31.14
CA VAL A 27 -30.52 -37.71 32.36
C VAL A 27 -31.26 -36.87 33.39
N ASP A 28 -32.23 -37.51 33.97
CA ASP A 28 -33.32 -37.12 34.84
C ASP A 28 -32.91 -36.42 36.13
N GLU A 29 -33.77 -35.49 36.59
CA GLU A 29 -33.68 -34.81 37.89
C GLU A 29 -33.87 -35.78 39.05
N THR A 30 -32.93 -35.77 39.99
CA THR A 30 -33.11 -35.68 41.43
C THR A 30 -31.76 -35.87 42.14
N ASP A 31 -31.21 -34.87 42.74
CA ASP A 31 -30.82 -34.78 44.15
C ASP A 31 -29.93 -33.55 44.36
N VAL A 32 -30.34 -32.75 45.33
CA VAL A 32 -29.57 -31.63 45.84
C VAL A 32 -28.53 -32.16 46.80
N SER A 33 -27.25 -32.10 46.47
CA SER A 33 -26.17 -32.13 47.42
C SER A 33 -24.97 -31.33 46.93
N GLU A 34 -24.62 -30.34 47.71
CA GLU A 34 -23.32 -29.68 47.88
C GLU A 34 -22.45 -29.50 46.63
N THR A 35 -22.35 -28.28 46.23
CA THR A 35 -21.39 -27.74 45.26
C THR A 35 -19.98 -28.26 45.58
N GLU A 36 -19.52 -29.28 44.85
CA GLU A 36 -18.11 -29.45 44.59
C GLU A 36 -17.68 -28.27 43.72
N VAL A 37 -16.94 -27.34 44.34
CA VAL A 37 -16.15 -26.36 43.61
C VAL A 37 -15.20 -27.18 42.73
N GLN A 38 -15.49 -27.30 41.43
CA GLN A 38 -14.50 -27.74 40.48
C GLN A 38 -13.29 -26.82 40.67
N ASN A 39 -12.19 -27.38 41.17
CA ASN A 39 -10.88 -26.73 41.16
C ASN A 39 -10.49 -26.55 39.67
N VAL A 40 -10.98 -25.48 39.04
CA VAL A 40 -10.42 -24.98 37.82
C VAL A 40 -9.01 -24.56 38.17
N ASN A 41 -8.00 -25.20 37.59
CA ASN A 41 -6.61 -24.79 37.72
C ASN A 41 -6.49 -23.40 37.06
N GLU A 42 -6.48 -22.35 37.87
CA GLU A 42 -6.36 -20.97 37.42
C GLU A 42 -5.15 -20.32 38.06
N PHE A 43 -4.42 -19.52 37.28
CA PHE A 43 -3.48 -18.56 37.82
C PHE A 43 -4.24 -17.31 38.29
N CYS A 44 -4.06 -16.93 39.54
CA CYS A 44 -4.57 -15.68 40.09
C CYS A 44 -3.56 -14.56 39.83
N LEU A 45 -3.90 -13.63 38.96
CA LEU A 45 -3.01 -12.54 38.53
C LEU A 45 -3.09 -11.35 39.50
N TYR A 46 -4.29 -11.12 40.06
CA TYR A 46 -4.57 -10.00 40.94
C TYR A 46 -5.67 -10.37 41.94
N GLU A 47 -5.48 -10.02 43.21
CA GLU A 47 -6.46 -10.27 44.27
C GLU A 47 -6.27 -9.29 45.43
N ASN A 48 -7.37 -8.85 46.05
CA ASN A 48 -7.39 -8.01 47.26
C ASN A 48 -6.53 -6.74 47.16
N GLY A 49 -6.51 -6.10 45.98
CA GLY A 49 -5.72 -4.88 45.74
C GLY A 49 -4.23 -5.14 45.49
N THR A 50 -3.83 -6.40 45.27
CA THR A 50 -2.43 -6.78 45.09
C THR A 50 -2.23 -7.52 43.79
N GLY A 51 -1.27 -7.04 42.94
CA GLY A 51 -0.78 -7.76 41.77
C GLY A 51 0.12 -8.92 42.20
N LEU A 52 -0.25 -10.14 41.82
CA LEU A 52 0.45 -11.38 42.16
C LEU A 52 1.44 -11.83 41.09
N TYR A 53 1.30 -11.30 39.86
CA TYR A 53 2.18 -11.52 38.73
C TYR A 53 2.90 -10.25 38.34
N THR A 54 4.15 -10.37 37.88
CA THR A 54 4.92 -9.26 37.32
C THR A 54 4.95 -9.38 35.80
N ILE A 55 4.61 -8.31 35.10
CA ILE A 55 4.81 -8.22 33.64
C ILE A 55 6.31 -8.02 33.39
N VAL A 56 6.92 -8.91 32.62
CA VAL A 56 8.35 -8.85 32.26
C VAL A 56 8.50 -8.76 30.77
N GLN A 57 9.13 -7.69 30.30
CA GLN A 57 9.47 -7.47 28.91
C GLN A 57 10.96 -7.68 28.65
N SER A 58 11.34 -8.00 27.42
CA SER A 58 12.75 -8.20 27.08
C SER A 58 13.51 -6.88 27.03
N SER A 59 14.62 -6.77 27.73
CA SER A 59 15.53 -5.61 27.70
C SER A 59 16.31 -5.46 26.37
N LYS A 60 16.24 -6.47 25.50
CA LYS A 60 16.91 -6.50 24.19
C LYS A 60 15.95 -6.34 23.00
N SER A 61 14.67 -6.15 23.29
CA SER A 61 13.63 -6.01 22.27
C SER A 61 13.69 -4.66 21.56
N SER A 62 13.00 -4.61 20.44
CA SER A 62 12.67 -3.36 19.75
C SER A 62 11.78 -2.46 20.63
N ASP A 63 11.65 -1.18 20.26
CA ASP A 63 10.71 -0.26 20.90
C ASP A 63 9.27 -0.83 20.86
N THR A 64 8.89 -1.50 19.76
CA THR A 64 7.59 -2.14 19.58
C THR A 64 7.30 -3.22 20.65
N ALA A 65 8.25 -4.06 21.00
CA ALA A 65 8.07 -5.05 22.06
C ALA A 65 8.00 -4.42 23.47
N ASN A 66 8.69 -3.29 23.68
CA ASN A 66 8.55 -2.49 24.90
C ASN A 66 7.16 -1.84 24.97
N ASP A 67 6.60 -1.41 23.85
CA ASP A 67 5.24 -0.90 23.76
C ASP A 67 4.20 -1.98 24.08
N ALA A 68 4.43 -3.22 23.64
CA ALA A 68 3.57 -4.37 23.98
C ALA A 68 3.53 -4.64 25.51
N GLY A 69 4.67 -4.56 26.19
CA GLY A 69 4.73 -4.64 27.65
C GLY A 69 3.95 -3.52 28.33
N SER A 70 4.09 -2.30 27.83
CA SER A 70 3.36 -1.12 28.30
C SER A 70 1.86 -1.24 28.02
N LEU A 71 1.47 -1.75 26.84
CA LEU A 71 0.09 -2.03 26.48
C LEU A 71 -0.53 -3.06 27.44
N CYS A 72 0.20 -4.14 27.74
CA CYS A 72 -0.24 -5.16 28.67
C CYS A 72 -0.53 -4.55 30.06
N TRP A 73 0.39 -3.78 30.60
CA TRP A 73 0.22 -3.09 31.87
C TRP A 73 -0.98 -2.14 31.86
N LYS A 74 -1.11 -1.33 30.84
CA LYS A 74 -2.20 -0.37 30.68
C LYS A 74 -3.56 -1.07 30.60
N THR A 75 -3.66 -2.17 29.86
CA THR A 75 -4.89 -2.93 29.71
C THR A 75 -5.32 -3.56 31.02
N PHE A 76 -4.40 -4.15 31.81
CA PHE A 76 -4.72 -4.64 33.13
C PHE A 76 -5.29 -3.54 34.04
N LYS A 77 -4.67 -2.37 34.03
CA LYS A 77 -5.09 -1.23 34.84
C LYS A 77 -6.45 -0.65 34.44
N GLU A 78 -6.66 -0.43 33.15
CA GLU A 78 -7.83 0.28 32.62
C GLU A 78 -9.04 -0.63 32.40
N THR A 79 -8.81 -1.87 31.94
CA THR A 79 -9.89 -2.81 31.58
C THR A 79 -10.28 -3.72 32.73
N PHE A 80 -9.28 -4.26 33.44
CA PHE A 80 -9.52 -5.22 34.54
C PHE A 80 -9.43 -4.59 35.92
N ASN A 81 -9.15 -3.28 36.02
CA ASN A 81 -8.93 -2.55 37.27
C ASN A 81 -7.90 -3.24 38.19
N ALA A 82 -6.87 -3.82 37.59
CA ALA A 82 -5.82 -4.60 38.22
C ALA A 82 -4.46 -3.96 37.96
N GLU A 83 -3.78 -3.47 39.01
CA GLU A 83 -2.45 -2.88 38.87
C GLU A 83 -1.38 -3.95 39.12
N LEU A 84 -0.75 -4.44 38.03
CA LEU A 84 0.34 -5.40 38.06
C LEU A 84 1.69 -4.67 38.06
N PRO A 85 2.73 -5.16 38.75
CA PRO A 85 4.10 -4.70 38.58
C PRO A 85 4.59 -4.94 37.15
N ILE A 86 5.40 -4.02 36.64
CA ILE A 86 6.08 -4.17 35.34
C ILE A 86 7.57 -3.95 35.50
N SER A 87 8.40 -4.76 34.82
CA SER A 87 9.85 -4.63 34.75
C SER A 87 10.39 -5.15 33.44
N ASP A 88 11.65 -4.85 33.14
CA ASP A 88 12.41 -5.55 32.12
C ASP A 88 13.08 -6.83 32.69
N ASP A 89 13.66 -7.62 31.79
CA ASP A 89 14.34 -8.86 32.11
C ASP A 89 15.84 -8.68 32.40
N TRP A 90 16.34 -7.43 32.45
CA TRP A 90 17.76 -7.15 32.64
C TRP A 90 18.22 -7.59 34.03
N VAL A 91 19.32 -8.32 34.08
CA VAL A 91 19.99 -8.71 35.35
C VAL A 91 21.50 -8.53 35.19
N MET A 92 22.16 -8.08 36.24
CA MET A 92 23.60 -7.91 36.26
C MET A 92 24.34 -9.26 36.29
N ASP A 93 23.77 -10.23 37.01
CA ASP A 93 24.32 -11.58 37.18
C ASP A 93 23.31 -12.61 36.65
N PRO A 94 23.63 -13.40 35.61
CA PRO A 94 22.76 -14.44 35.10
C PRO A 94 22.25 -15.44 36.14
N SER A 95 23.00 -15.66 37.23
CA SER A 95 22.56 -16.53 38.31
C SER A 95 21.45 -15.94 39.17
N ALA A 96 21.18 -14.64 39.02
CA ALA A 96 20.08 -13.95 39.70
C ALA A 96 18.73 -14.04 38.97
N ILE A 97 18.68 -14.71 37.80
CA ILE A 97 17.45 -14.92 37.04
C ILE A 97 16.50 -15.77 37.92
N PRO A 98 15.27 -15.29 38.24
CA PRO A 98 14.33 -16.06 39.01
C PRO A 98 13.92 -17.36 38.30
N THR A 99 13.76 -18.44 39.05
CA THR A 99 13.40 -19.77 38.51
C THR A 99 11.94 -20.17 38.74
N ASP A 100 11.26 -19.51 39.67
CA ASP A 100 9.91 -19.87 40.15
C ASP A 100 8.99 -18.67 40.39
N SER A 101 9.37 -17.48 39.90
CA SER A 101 8.55 -16.28 40.04
C SER A 101 7.28 -16.34 39.19
N ALA A 102 6.21 -15.73 39.70
CA ALA A 102 4.96 -15.54 38.96
C ALA A 102 5.13 -14.36 37.97
N GLU A 103 5.28 -14.65 36.71
CA GLU A 103 5.61 -13.67 35.69
C GLU A 103 4.74 -13.84 34.42
N ILE A 104 4.38 -12.71 33.81
CA ILE A 104 3.85 -12.65 32.44
C ILE A 104 5.01 -12.17 31.55
N LEU A 105 5.56 -13.09 30.75
CA LEU A 105 6.72 -12.87 29.90
C LEU A 105 6.25 -12.40 28.52
N ILE A 106 6.63 -11.20 28.12
CA ILE A 106 6.26 -10.62 26.82
C ILE A 106 7.50 -10.54 25.93
N GLY A 107 7.42 -11.21 24.78
CA GLY A 107 8.51 -11.30 23.82
C GLY A 107 9.62 -12.26 24.27
N ASN A 108 10.79 -12.14 23.61
CA ASN A 108 11.94 -13.01 23.84
C ASN A 108 12.75 -12.56 25.08
N THR A 109 12.24 -12.89 26.27
CA THR A 109 12.90 -12.57 27.55
C THR A 109 14.05 -13.55 27.84
N ASN A 110 14.89 -13.22 28.82
CA ASN A 110 15.99 -14.07 29.28
C ASN A 110 15.56 -15.25 30.17
N ARG A 111 14.24 -15.54 30.25
CA ARG A 111 13.70 -16.68 31.01
C ARG A 111 13.76 -17.97 30.18
N ALA A 112 13.99 -19.11 30.83
CA ALA A 112 14.10 -20.41 30.17
C ALA A 112 12.81 -20.78 29.41
N GLU A 113 11.65 -20.47 29.97
CA GLU A 113 10.35 -20.75 29.36
C GLU A 113 10.13 -19.92 28.08
N SER A 114 10.57 -18.67 28.06
CA SER A 114 10.54 -17.84 26.86
C SER A 114 11.47 -18.41 25.78
N ALA A 115 12.68 -18.80 26.15
CA ALA A 115 13.64 -19.41 25.21
C ALA A 115 13.13 -20.74 24.62
N GLU A 116 12.43 -21.57 25.42
CA GLU A 116 11.81 -22.81 24.94
C GLU A 116 10.73 -22.54 23.90
N VAL A 117 9.85 -21.56 24.13
CA VAL A 117 8.82 -21.17 23.18
C VAL A 117 9.44 -20.63 21.90
N TYR A 118 10.46 -19.77 22.02
CA TYR A 118 11.12 -19.17 20.85
C TYR A 118 11.94 -20.17 20.01
N ALA A 119 12.37 -21.28 20.58
CA ALA A 119 13.06 -22.33 19.84
C ALA A 119 12.19 -23.06 18.80
N ALA A 120 10.86 -22.95 18.92
CA ALA A 120 9.89 -23.53 18.01
C ALA A 120 9.07 -22.46 17.25
N MET A 121 9.46 -21.20 17.32
CA MET A 121 8.65 -20.08 16.79
C MET A 121 8.57 -20.04 15.27
N ASP A 122 9.45 -20.74 14.55
CA ASP A 122 9.40 -20.91 13.10
C ASP A 122 8.10 -21.52 12.58
N GLN A 123 7.36 -22.24 13.43
CA GLN A 123 6.09 -22.88 13.11
C GLN A 123 4.88 -22.02 13.46
N TYR A 124 5.07 -20.97 14.29
CA TYR A 124 3.99 -20.17 14.84
C TYR A 124 4.07 -18.71 14.40
N VAL A 125 2.92 -18.10 14.34
CA VAL A 125 2.78 -16.63 14.23
C VAL A 125 2.84 -16.03 15.62
N TYR A 126 2.07 -16.59 16.56
CA TYR A 126 2.22 -16.36 18.00
C TYR A 126 1.89 -17.61 18.81
N ARG A 127 2.38 -17.64 20.04
CA ARG A 127 2.04 -18.64 21.04
C ARG A 127 1.87 -18.00 22.42
N ILE A 128 0.79 -18.39 23.10
CA ILE A 128 0.49 -18.00 24.47
C ILE A 128 0.40 -19.29 25.27
N THR A 129 1.29 -19.48 26.23
CA THR A 129 1.31 -20.73 27.01
C THR A 129 1.62 -20.48 28.48
N CYS A 130 1.02 -21.30 29.33
CA CYS A 130 1.27 -21.30 30.76
C CYS A 130 2.18 -22.46 31.14
N THR A 131 3.27 -22.16 31.83
CA THR A 131 4.22 -23.18 32.32
C THR A 131 4.97 -22.69 33.55
N ASN A 132 5.23 -23.57 34.55
CA ASN A 132 6.01 -23.27 35.75
C ASN A 132 5.59 -21.97 36.47
N ASN A 133 4.31 -21.71 36.65
CA ASN A 133 3.79 -20.47 37.23
C ASN A 133 4.12 -19.21 36.43
N ARG A 134 4.38 -19.36 35.12
CA ARG A 134 4.64 -18.28 34.15
C ARG A 134 3.68 -18.34 32.99
N ILE A 135 3.39 -17.18 32.46
CA ILE A 135 2.62 -17.01 31.23
C ILE A 135 3.58 -16.45 30.19
N VAL A 136 3.81 -17.17 29.09
CA VAL A 136 4.66 -16.72 28.00
C VAL A 136 3.78 -16.25 26.84
N ILE A 137 3.95 -15.01 26.42
CA ILE A 137 3.32 -14.41 25.26
C ILE A 137 4.43 -14.13 24.26
N ALA A 138 4.50 -14.96 23.22
CA ALA A 138 5.55 -14.93 22.22
C ALA A 138 4.97 -14.78 20.82
N ALA A 139 5.66 -14.05 19.96
CA ALA A 139 5.31 -13.88 18.57
C ALA A 139 6.54 -13.98 17.67
N SER A 140 6.34 -14.35 16.40
CA SER A 140 7.41 -14.46 15.40
C SER A 140 8.01 -13.10 15.00
N ALA A 141 7.26 -12.01 15.22
CA ALA A 141 7.73 -10.64 15.12
C ALA A 141 7.16 -9.81 16.28
N ASP A 142 7.89 -8.80 16.73
CA ASP A 142 7.48 -7.95 17.86
C ASP A 142 6.15 -7.24 17.61
N THR A 143 5.85 -6.86 16.38
CA THR A 143 4.57 -6.24 15.98
C THR A 143 3.36 -7.14 16.14
N LEU A 144 3.53 -8.44 16.21
CA LEU A 144 2.46 -9.42 16.41
C LEU A 144 2.19 -9.71 17.90
N LEU A 145 2.97 -9.10 18.80
CA LEU A 145 2.74 -9.22 20.24
C LEU A 145 1.42 -8.58 20.67
N ASP A 146 1.00 -7.51 20.01
CA ASP A 146 -0.27 -6.84 20.28
C ASP A 146 -1.46 -7.76 19.95
N ASP A 147 -1.41 -8.46 18.80
CA ASP A 147 -2.43 -9.45 18.43
C ASP A 147 -2.47 -10.63 19.43
N ALA A 148 -1.29 -11.10 19.87
CA ALA A 148 -1.20 -12.13 20.88
C ALA A 148 -1.76 -11.67 22.24
N LEU A 149 -1.50 -10.42 22.62
CA LEU A 149 -2.04 -9.81 23.84
C LEU A 149 -3.57 -9.69 23.77
N GLU A 150 -4.15 -9.31 22.65
CA GLU A 150 -5.61 -9.24 22.48
C GLU A 150 -6.25 -10.60 22.73
N VAL A 151 -5.68 -11.67 22.17
CA VAL A 151 -6.14 -13.05 22.40
C VAL A 151 -5.93 -13.47 23.85
N PHE A 152 -4.82 -13.10 24.47
CA PHE A 152 -4.58 -13.35 25.89
C PHE A 152 -5.63 -12.69 26.79
N PHE A 153 -5.93 -11.41 26.56
CA PHE A 153 -6.93 -10.66 27.33
C PHE A 153 -8.34 -11.25 27.21
N ALA A 154 -8.70 -11.81 26.04
CA ALA A 154 -9.98 -12.49 25.85
C ALA A 154 -10.15 -13.74 26.75
N ASN A 155 -9.06 -14.28 27.29
CA ASN A 155 -9.08 -15.44 28.19
C ASN A 155 -8.99 -15.07 29.67
N ILE A 156 -8.92 -13.78 29.99
CA ILE A 156 -8.91 -13.30 31.39
C ILE A 156 -10.34 -13.19 31.91
N LYS A 157 -10.51 -13.60 33.16
CA LYS A 157 -11.77 -13.49 33.90
C LYS A 157 -11.61 -12.60 35.12
N THR A 158 -12.62 -11.83 35.43
CA THR A 158 -12.74 -11.06 36.68
C THR A 158 -14.00 -11.51 37.40
N ASP A 159 -13.86 -11.92 38.64
CA ASP A 159 -15.00 -12.32 39.47
C ASP A 159 -15.67 -11.13 40.20
N GLU A 160 -16.74 -11.40 40.95
CA GLU A 160 -17.52 -10.38 41.68
C GLU A 160 -16.70 -9.66 42.76
N ASN A 161 -15.61 -10.25 43.22
CA ASN A 161 -14.71 -9.68 44.24
C ASN A 161 -13.54 -8.90 43.60
N GLY A 162 -13.49 -8.80 42.29
CA GLY A 162 -12.40 -8.15 41.53
C GLY A 162 -11.13 -9.00 41.46
N ARG A 163 -11.21 -10.32 41.70
CA ARG A 163 -10.12 -11.25 41.48
C ARG A 163 -9.96 -11.51 39.99
N VAL A 164 -8.75 -11.32 39.49
CA VAL A 164 -8.43 -11.49 38.06
C VAL A 164 -7.66 -12.80 37.87
N THR A 165 -8.17 -13.66 36.97
CA THR A 165 -7.63 -15.01 36.75
C THR A 165 -7.49 -15.34 35.26
N VAL A 166 -6.63 -16.32 34.98
CA VAL A 166 -6.46 -16.95 33.66
C VAL A 166 -6.31 -18.47 33.84
N PRO A 167 -6.79 -19.32 32.91
CA PRO A 167 -6.58 -20.76 32.98
C PRO A 167 -5.08 -21.10 33.06
N SER A 168 -4.69 -21.97 34.04
CA SER A 168 -3.28 -22.34 34.21
C SER A 168 -2.79 -23.35 33.17
N ASP A 169 -3.71 -23.93 32.40
CA ASP A 169 -3.46 -24.82 31.25
C ASP A 169 -3.63 -24.13 29.90
N LEU A 170 -3.64 -22.79 29.89
CA LEU A 170 -3.74 -22.01 28.66
C LEU A 170 -2.58 -22.37 27.72
N ASP A 171 -2.88 -22.84 26.54
CA ASP A 171 -1.93 -23.04 25.44
C ASP A 171 -2.63 -22.73 24.11
N ILE A 172 -2.46 -21.48 23.66
CA ILE A 172 -3.07 -20.97 22.42
C ILE A 172 -1.96 -20.76 21.40
N THR A 173 -2.17 -21.27 20.23
CA THR A 173 -1.22 -21.13 19.11
C THR A 173 -1.96 -20.66 17.87
N LEU A 174 -1.33 -19.73 17.15
CA LEU A 174 -1.67 -19.45 15.76
C LEU A 174 -0.52 -19.94 14.90
N THR A 175 -0.76 -20.92 14.05
CA THR A 175 0.28 -21.46 13.19
C THR A 175 0.36 -20.67 11.88
N ARG A 176 1.56 -20.66 11.30
CA ARG A 176 1.81 -20.15 9.96
C ARG A 176 0.86 -20.75 8.92
N GLU A 177 0.62 -22.05 8.98
CA GLU A 177 -0.26 -22.75 8.05
C GLU A 177 -1.73 -22.31 8.17
N GLN A 178 -2.21 -22.01 9.41
CA GLN A 178 -3.56 -21.51 9.62
C GLN A 178 -3.73 -20.12 9.00
N VAL A 179 -2.82 -19.19 9.30
CA VAL A 179 -2.90 -17.84 8.72
C VAL A 179 -2.83 -17.89 7.19
N TRP A 180 -1.96 -18.75 6.64
CA TRP A 180 -1.87 -18.91 5.20
C TRP A 180 -3.19 -19.38 4.59
N LYS A 181 -3.79 -20.43 5.18
CA LYS A 181 -5.07 -20.98 4.72
C LYS A 181 -6.23 -20.00 4.84
N ASP A 182 -6.22 -19.18 5.90
CA ASP A 182 -7.29 -18.23 6.15
C ASP A 182 -7.15 -16.95 5.27
N THR A 183 -5.94 -16.61 4.86
CA THR A 183 -5.63 -15.42 4.08
C THR A 183 -5.51 -15.70 2.60
N LEU A 184 -4.70 -16.67 2.23
CA LEU A 184 -4.41 -17.07 0.85
C LEU A 184 -5.14 -18.36 0.48
N VAL A 185 -6.46 -18.33 0.61
CA VAL A 185 -7.32 -19.51 0.35
C VAL A 185 -7.04 -20.08 -1.03
N GLY A 186 -6.66 -21.38 -1.07
CA GLY A 186 -6.37 -22.11 -2.31
C GLY A 186 -4.96 -21.90 -2.88
N VAL A 187 -4.17 -20.97 -2.34
CA VAL A 187 -2.78 -20.73 -2.75
C VAL A 187 -1.85 -21.73 -2.05
N PRO A 188 -0.93 -22.41 -2.76
CA PRO A 188 0.04 -23.31 -2.14
C PRO A 188 0.90 -22.61 -1.08
N LEU A 189 1.11 -23.26 0.06
CA LEU A 189 1.94 -22.74 1.15
C LEU A 189 3.40 -22.58 0.70
N TYR A 190 4.02 -21.45 1.01
CA TYR A 190 5.46 -21.25 0.87
C TYR A 190 6.18 -21.89 2.05
N ASP A 191 7.13 -22.80 1.79
CA ASP A 191 7.77 -23.62 2.82
C ASP A 191 9.08 -22.99 3.38
N GLY A 192 9.60 -21.91 2.77
CA GLY A 192 10.88 -21.29 3.16
C GLY A 192 10.73 -20.00 3.95
N GLY A 193 11.86 -19.41 4.29
CA GLY A 193 12.01 -18.07 4.86
C GLY A 193 11.44 -17.88 6.26
N ALA A 194 11.46 -16.65 6.73
CA ALA A 194 10.87 -16.21 7.99
C ALA A 194 9.52 -15.51 7.72
N TYR A 195 8.47 -16.10 8.25
CA TYR A 195 7.12 -15.60 8.14
C TYR A 195 6.78 -14.70 9.32
N THR A 196 6.44 -13.46 9.05
CA THR A 196 6.09 -12.48 10.09
C THR A 196 4.60 -12.39 10.38
N GLY A 197 3.79 -13.15 9.63
CA GLY A 197 2.39 -13.40 9.94
C GLY A 197 1.40 -12.39 9.45
N THR A 198 1.80 -11.36 8.79
CA THR A 198 0.84 -10.33 8.44
C THR A 198 0.38 -10.42 7.02
N ALA A 199 -0.91 -10.53 6.95
CA ALA A 199 -1.66 -10.29 5.76
C ALA A 199 -2.07 -8.83 5.74
N LEU A 200 -1.68 -8.11 4.73
CA LEU A 200 -2.34 -6.85 4.45
C LEU A 200 -3.73 -7.19 3.91
N LYS A 201 -4.75 -6.88 4.69
CA LYS A 201 -6.15 -7.05 4.31
C LYS A 201 -6.79 -5.76 3.84
N GLU A 202 -6.06 -4.67 3.81
CA GLU A 202 -6.67 -3.37 3.65
C GLU A 202 -6.60 -2.87 2.23
N THR A 203 -7.77 -2.62 1.66
CA THR A 203 -8.06 -1.56 0.71
C THR A 203 -7.35 -1.61 -0.65
N TRP A 204 -6.93 -2.78 -1.09
CA TRP A 204 -6.36 -3.00 -2.40
C TRP A 204 -7.34 -3.76 -3.29
N GLY A 205 -8.45 -3.25 -3.55
CA GLY A 205 -9.43 -3.87 -4.40
C GLY A 205 -10.47 -2.86 -4.81
N PHE A 206 -11.27 -3.19 -5.79
CA PHE A 206 -12.34 -2.35 -6.29
C PHE A 206 -13.58 -2.39 -5.42
N ALA A 207 -13.66 -3.28 -4.43
CA ALA A 207 -14.76 -3.37 -3.48
C ALA A 207 -14.24 -3.66 -2.08
N GLU A 208 -14.84 -3.04 -1.06
CA GLU A 208 -14.54 -3.33 0.36
C GLU A 208 -14.74 -4.80 0.72
N ASP A 209 -15.61 -5.50 -0.02
CA ASP A 209 -15.98 -6.90 0.23
C ASP A 209 -15.03 -7.92 -0.42
N ASP A 210 -14.12 -7.49 -1.29
CA ASP A 210 -13.25 -8.37 -2.06
C ASP A 210 -11.82 -7.83 -2.19
N PRO A 211 -11.13 -7.54 -1.07
CA PRO A 211 -9.81 -6.94 -1.10
C PRO A 211 -8.75 -7.93 -1.56
N SER A 212 -7.74 -7.43 -2.26
CA SER A 212 -6.48 -8.16 -2.45
C SER A 212 -5.79 -8.37 -1.11
N VAL A 213 -5.14 -9.50 -0.93
CA VAL A 213 -4.42 -9.86 0.30
C VAL A 213 -3.00 -10.27 -0.02
N MET A 214 -2.04 -9.88 0.83
CA MET A 214 -0.63 -10.21 0.65
C MET A 214 -0.06 -10.87 1.90
N ILE A 215 0.77 -11.88 1.69
CA ILE A 215 1.70 -12.37 2.70
C ILE A 215 3.12 -12.10 2.23
N GLY A 216 3.90 -11.44 3.08
CA GLY A 216 5.33 -11.24 2.89
C GLY A 216 6.15 -12.24 3.68
N ILE A 217 7.25 -12.70 3.09
CA ILE A 217 8.17 -13.69 3.67
C ILE A 217 9.57 -13.10 3.55
N SER A 218 10.26 -12.91 4.67
CA SER A 218 11.66 -12.48 4.72
C SER A 218 12.61 -13.67 4.80
N GLU A 219 13.91 -13.39 4.65
CA GLU A 219 14.98 -14.41 4.71
C GLU A 219 14.81 -15.51 3.66
N THR A 220 14.26 -15.15 2.49
CA THR A 220 14.11 -16.03 1.33
C THR A 220 15.27 -15.86 0.37
N ASN A 221 15.46 -16.85 -0.51
CA ASN A 221 16.47 -16.79 -1.56
C ASN A 221 15.91 -17.34 -2.89
N ALA A 222 16.66 -17.14 -3.98
CA ALA A 222 16.25 -17.52 -5.32
C ALA A 222 15.96 -19.02 -5.48
N ASP A 223 16.73 -19.88 -4.80
CA ASP A 223 16.55 -21.35 -4.87
C ASP A 223 15.23 -21.77 -4.17
N GLU A 224 14.93 -21.20 -3.02
CA GLU A 224 13.67 -21.41 -2.30
C GLU A 224 12.48 -20.93 -3.11
N PHE A 225 12.59 -19.75 -3.73
CA PHE A 225 11.55 -19.21 -4.59
C PHE A 225 11.33 -20.10 -5.83
N ALA A 226 12.40 -20.57 -6.48
CA ALA A 226 12.30 -21.50 -7.60
C ALA A 226 11.65 -22.84 -7.18
N ALA A 227 11.98 -23.34 -5.99
CA ALA A 227 11.36 -24.54 -5.43
C ALA A 227 9.85 -24.32 -5.15
N TYR A 228 9.48 -23.14 -4.65
CA TYR A 228 8.08 -22.77 -4.48
C TYR A 228 7.32 -22.75 -5.81
N ILE A 229 7.85 -22.12 -6.85
CA ILE A 229 7.22 -22.12 -8.18
C ILE A 229 7.10 -23.53 -8.75
N ALA A 230 8.10 -24.39 -8.52
CA ALA A 230 8.00 -25.82 -8.92
C ALA A 230 6.88 -26.55 -8.16
N LYS A 231 6.70 -26.29 -6.87
CA LYS A 231 5.59 -26.82 -6.06
C LYS A 231 4.24 -26.34 -6.61
N VAL A 232 4.09 -25.03 -6.87
CA VAL A 232 2.89 -24.43 -7.44
C VAL A 232 2.49 -25.12 -8.77
N ARG A 233 3.46 -25.35 -9.66
CA ARG A 233 3.24 -26.09 -10.91
C ARG A 233 2.80 -27.53 -10.67
N ASN A 234 3.42 -28.22 -9.72
CA ASN A 234 3.09 -29.61 -9.38
C ASN A 234 1.68 -29.74 -8.78
N GLU A 235 1.16 -28.68 -8.14
CA GLU A 235 -0.21 -28.60 -7.65
C GLU A 235 -1.22 -28.22 -8.75
N GLY A 236 -0.75 -28.05 -9.99
CA GLY A 236 -1.57 -27.90 -11.19
C GLY A 236 -1.88 -26.46 -11.58
N PHE A 237 -1.15 -25.48 -11.03
CA PHE A 237 -1.25 -24.10 -11.47
C PHE A 237 -0.52 -23.88 -12.81
N ASN A 238 -1.12 -23.08 -13.68
CA ASN A 238 -0.41 -22.46 -14.79
C ASN A 238 0.43 -21.32 -14.22
N THR A 239 1.73 -21.27 -14.52
CA THR A 239 2.64 -20.24 -14.04
C THR A 239 3.26 -19.49 -15.21
N VAL A 240 3.01 -18.20 -15.31
CA VAL A 240 3.54 -17.32 -16.34
C VAL A 240 4.63 -16.44 -15.72
N LEU A 241 5.84 -16.53 -16.26
CA LEU A 241 6.94 -15.65 -15.87
C LEU A 241 6.61 -14.21 -16.33
N ARG A 242 6.61 -13.26 -15.41
CA ARG A 242 6.37 -11.84 -15.67
C ARG A 242 7.66 -11.04 -15.71
N ALA A 243 8.58 -11.35 -14.81
CA ALA A 243 9.90 -10.71 -14.78
C ALA A 243 11.00 -11.71 -14.45
N ASP A 244 12.16 -11.48 -15.05
CA ASP A 244 13.45 -12.02 -14.65
C ASP A 244 14.49 -10.93 -14.92
N TRP A 245 14.50 -9.92 -14.05
CA TRP A 245 15.32 -8.71 -14.21
C TRP A 245 16.62 -8.76 -13.39
N GLY A 246 17.04 -9.97 -12.98
CA GLY A 246 18.27 -10.19 -12.24
C GLY A 246 18.20 -9.84 -10.75
N GLY A 247 17.33 -8.96 -10.33
CA GLY A 247 17.06 -8.60 -8.92
C GLY A 247 15.63 -8.87 -8.50
N VAL A 248 14.72 -8.95 -9.49
CA VAL A 248 13.29 -9.24 -9.30
C VAL A 248 12.89 -10.38 -10.21
N VAL A 249 12.34 -11.45 -9.63
CA VAL A 249 11.76 -12.57 -10.37
C VAL A 249 10.30 -12.70 -9.99
N ALA A 250 9.38 -12.62 -10.96
CA ALA A 250 7.95 -12.55 -10.73
C ALA A 250 7.16 -13.54 -11.58
N TYR A 251 6.08 -14.08 -11.00
CA TYR A 251 5.17 -15.00 -11.65
C TYR A 251 3.71 -14.66 -11.38
N GLN A 252 2.89 -14.77 -12.43
CA GLN A 252 1.45 -14.93 -12.33
C GLN A 252 1.11 -16.42 -12.25
N CYS A 253 0.22 -16.82 -11.36
CA CYS A 253 -0.13 -18.21 -11.11
C CYS A 253 -1.65 -18.38 -11.06
N ASP A 254 -2.20 -19.22 -11.97
CA ASP A 254 -3.63 -19.36 -12.16
C ASP A 254 -4.05 -20.83 -12.15
N LYS A 255 -5.12 -21.14 -11.41
CA LYS A 255 -5.75 -22.46 -11.41
C LYS A 255 -7.22 -22.33 -11.02
N ASP A 256 -8.12 -22.81 -11.87
CA ASP A 256 -9.57 -22.74 -11.69
C ASP A 256 -10.00 -21.28 -11.41
N ASP A 257 -10.52 -20.99 -10.21
CA ASP A 257 -10.92 -19.66 -9.73
C ASP A 257 -9.87 -18.99 -8.80
N VAL A 258 -8.71 -19.62 -8.64
CA VAL A 258 -7.61 -19.07 -7.82
C VAL A 258 -6.56 -18.45 -8.71
N SER A 259 -6.36 -17.14 -8.54
CA SER A 259 -5.33 -16.37 -9.20
C SER A 259 -4.47 -15.66 -8.16
N PHE A 260 -3.15 -15.70 -8.30
CA PHE A 260 -2.24 -14.97 -7.42
C PHE A 260 -0.97 -14.56 -8.14
N TYR A 261 -0.40 -13.45 -7.68
CA TYR A 261 0.88 -12.93 -8.12
C TYR A 261 1.93 -13.18 -7.04
N THR A 262 3.14 -13.55 -7.45
CA THR A 262 4.24 -13.73 -6.49
C THR A 262 5.54 -13.27 -7.10
N TYR A 263 6.35 -12.58 -6.29
CA TYR A 263 7.69 -12.17 -6.70
C TYR A 263 8.69 -12.24 -5.55
N HIS A 264 9.94 -12.45 -5.94
CA HIS A 264 11.10 -12.48 -5.07
C HIS A 264 12.05 -11.36 -5.44
N THR A 265 12.59 -10.70 -4.42
CA THR A 265 13.63 -9.66 -4.56
C THR A 265 14.92 -10.15 -3.92
N GLU A 266 15.94 -10.42 -4.75
CA GLU A 266 17.18 -11.07 -4.31
C GLU A 266 17.98 -10.21 -3.31
N SER A 267 18.06 -8.90 -3.55
CA SER A 267 18.85 -7.97 -2.73
C SER A 267 18.32 -7.79 -1.31
N THR A 268 17.01 -7.99 -1.10
CA THR A 268 16.37 -7.88 0.22
C THR A 268 16.09 -9.25 0.84
N GLY A 269 16.15 -10.33 0.05
CA GLY A 269 15.79 -11.67 0.48
C GLY A 269 14.30 -11.75 0.88
N GLU A 270 13.43 -11.06 0.15
CA GLU A 270 12.00 -11.00 0.43
C GLU A 270 11.19 -11.64 -0.70
N THR A 271 10.15 -12.37 -0.33
CA THR A 271 9.15 -12.91 -1.26
C THR A 271 7.78 -12.39 -0.87
N ARG A 272 7.00 -11.96 -1.83
CA ARG A 272 5.61 -11.54 -1.65
C ARG A 272 4.69 -12.46 -2.43
N VAL A 273 3.59 -12.87 -1.79
CA VAL A 273 2.52 -13.65 -2.41
C VAL A 273 1.23 -12.87 -2.25
N ILE A 274 0.66 -12.44 -3.37
CA ILE A 274 -0.49 -11.54 -3.44
C ILE A 274 -1.63 -12.29 -4.12
N LYS A 275 -2.71 -12.54 -3.39
CA LYS A 275 -3.95 -13.03 -3.98
C LYS A 275 -4.84 -11.82 -4.27
N ASP A 276 -5.11 -11.62 -5.54
CA ASP A 276 -6.02 -10.58 -5.98
C ASP A 276 -7.44 -11.15 -6.06
N ASN A 277 -8.32 -10.65 -5.21
CA ASN A 277 -9.74 -10.98 -5.23
C ASN A 277 -10.54 -9.94 -6.02
N SER A 278 -9.89 -8.89 -6.52
CA SER A 278 -10.55 -7.88 -7.35
C SER A 278 -10.94 -8.49 -8.72
N LYS A 279 -11.97 -7.93 -9.33
CA LYS A 279 -12.42 -8.32 -10.67
C LYS A 279 -11.68 -7.51 -11.75
N THR A 280 -10.36 -7.56 -11.69
CA THR A 280 -9.50 -6.89 -12.68
C THR A 280 -9.27 -7.76 -13.90
N ALA A 281 -8.94 -7.12 -15.02
CA ALA A 281 -8.52 -7.82 -16.21
C ALA A 281 -7.14 -8.47 -15.99
N SER A 282 -6.93 -9.65 -16.57
CA SER A 282 -5.60 -10.23 -16.67
C SER A 282 -4.69 -9.31 -17.48
N LEU A 283 -3.36 -9.43 -17.29
CA LEU A 283 -2.40 -8.64 -18.07
C LEU A 283 -2.55 -8.87 -19.58
N GLU A 284 -2.86 -10.12 -19.99
CA GLU A 284 -3.08 -10.49 -21.40
C GLU A 284 -4.29 -9.78 -22.01
N GLU A 285 -5.38 -9.64 -21.25
CA GLU A 285 -6.58 -8.91 -21.69
C GLU A 285 -6.36 -7.41 -21.65
N PHE A 286 -5.59 -6.92 -20.69
CA PHE A 286 -5.32 -5.51 -20.50
C PHE A 286 -4.35 -4.96 -21.54
N ASN A 287 -3.41 -5.75 -22.04
CA ASN A 287 -2.51 -5.35 -23.11
C ASN A 287 -3.31 -4.88 -24.34
N TYR A 288 -2.84 -3.83 -24.96
CA TYR A 288 -3.44 -3.27 -26.16
C TYR A 288 -2.50 -3.46 -27.35
N ILE A 289 -2.81 -4.45 -28.18
CA ILE A 289 -1.96 -4.84 -29.30
C ILE A 289 -2.56 -4.32 -30.59
N PHE A 290 -1.78 -3.54 -31.34
CA PHE A 290 -2.10 -3.06 -32.68
C PHE A 290 -0.84 -3.03 -33.54
N GLU A 291 -1.01 -3.02 -34.84
CA GLU A 291 0.10 -2.88 -35.80
C GLU A 291 0.33 -1.39 -36.10
N THR A 292 1.55 -0.92 -35.85
CA THR A 292 1.95 0.45 -36.18
C THR A 292 2.06 0.61 -37.70
N ALA A 293 1.36 1.58 -38.25
CA ALA A 293 1.45 1.88 -39.67
C ALA A 293 2.83 2.49 -40.02
N GLU A 294 3.30 2.24 -41.23
CA GLU A 294 4.61 2.77 -41.69
C GLU A 294 4.63 4.31 -41.63
N GLY A 295 5.57 4.85 -40.87
CA GLY A 295 5.77 6.29 -40.70
C GLY A 295 5.02 6.91 -39.50
N GLU A 296 4.14 6.16 -38.82
CA GLU A 296 3.57 6.58 -37.55
C GLU A 296 4.55 6.33 -36.40
N THR A 297 4.55 7.23 -35.42
CA THR A 297 5.45 7.21 -34.27
C THR A 297 4.70 7.54 -32.99
N ASN A 298 5.26 7.13 -31.85
CA ASN A 298 4.75 7.51 -30.55
C ASN A 298 5.30 8.89 -30.13
N GLU A 299 4.54 9.63 -29.35
CA GLU A 299 4.92 10.97 -28.88
C GLU A 299 4.61 11.10 -27.38
N LEU A 300 5.51 11.71 -26.63
CA LEU A 300 5.34 12.00 -25.20
C LEU A 300 5.05 13.48 -25.00
N TYR A 301 4.02 13.79 -24.24
CA TYR A 301 3.63 15.16 -23.91
C TYR A 301 3.63 15.38 -22.40
N LEU A 302 4.31 16.43 -21.95
CA LEU A 302 4.10 17.05 -20.65
C LEU A 302 3.04 18.15 -20.83
N TYR A 303 1.83 17.92 -20.34
CA TYR A 303 0.73 18.89 -20.49
C TYR A 303 0.90 20.08 -19.57
N GLY A 304 0.74 21.27 -20.12
CA GLY A 304 0.85 22.52 -19.38
C GLY A 304 -0.36 22.77 -18.50
N LEU A 305 -0.22 22.54 -17.21
CA LEU A 305 -1.24 22.88 -16.22
C LEU A 305 -1.13 24.36 -15.81
N ARG A 306 -2.27 24.98 -15.55
CA ARG A 306 -2.31 26.39 -15.15
C ARG A 306 -1.57 26.58 -13.83
N TYR A 307 -0.70 27.57 -13.80
CA TYR A 307 0.17 27.89 -12.67
C TYR A 307 -0.22 29.24 -12.05
N GLN A 308 -0.34 29.28 -10.73
CA GLN A 308 -0.53 30.51 -9.99
C GLN A 308 0.80 31.25 -9.84
N ASP A 309 0.93 32.45 -10.42
CA ASP A 309 2.09 33.30 -10.17
C ASP A 309 1.97 33.99 -8.78
N PRO A 310 2.85 33.69 -7.83
CA PRO A 310 2.79 34.28 -6.49
C PRO A 310 3.11 35.78 -6.47
N GLU A 311 3.69 36.33 -7.54
CA GLU A 311 3.92 37.78 -7.68
C GLU A 311 2.67 38.53 -8.16
N ILE A 312 1.63 37.78 -8.60
CA ILE A 312 0.35 38.35 -9.02
C ILE A 312 -0.71 38.00 -7.97
N PRO A 313 -1.01 38.91 -7.00
CA PRO A 313 -1.91 38.63 -5.87
C PRO A 313 -3.34 38.21 -6.26
N GLU A 314 -3.76 38.51 -7.48
CA GLU A 314 -5.10 38.28 -7.98
C GLU A 314 -5.27 36.91 -8.64
N SER A 315 -4.18 36.13 -8.79
CA SER A 315 -4.21 34.76 -9.32
C SER A 315 -4.53 33.72 -8.24
N ALA A 316 -5.30 34.08 -7.22
CA ALA A 316 -5.53 33.27 -6.02
C ALA A 316 -6.33 31.96 -6.23
N VAL A 317 -6.63 31.59 -7.46
CA VAL A 317 -7.56 30.48 -7.78
C VAL A 317 -6.87 29.19 -8.20
N TYR A 318 -5.58 29.21 -8.53
CA TYR A 318 -4.90 28.03 -9.07
C TYR A 318 -3.87 27.48 -8.10
N ASN A 319 -3.87 26.17 -7.93
CA ASN A 319 -2.80 25.48 -7.22
C ASN A 319 -1.57 25.32 -8.13
N ASN A 320 -0.41 25.25 -7.54
CA ASN A 320 0.86 25.14 -8.27
C ASN A 320 1.31 23.68 -8.43
N ASN A 321 0.57 22.76 -7.86
CA ASN A 321 0.81 21.33 -7.90
C ASN A 321 -0.05 20.71 -8.99
N GLY A 322 0.34 19.54 -9.47
CA GLY A 322 -0.43 18.75 -10.38
C GLY A 322 0.43 18.18 -11.49
N MET A 323 0.05 17.00 -11.95
CA MET A 323 0.71 16.33 -13.06
C MET A 323 -0.32 15.84 -14.05
N LEU A 324 -0.04 16.05 -15.34
CA LEU A 324 -0.75 15.44 -16.44
C LEU A 324 0.22 15.24 -17.61
N MET A 325 0.35 14.00 -18.03
CA MET A 325 1.17 13.65 -19.18
C MET A 325 0.38 12.78 -20.14
N PHE A 326 0.81 12.75 -21.40
CA PHE A 326 0.22 11.90 -22.42
C PHE A 326 1.29 11.16 -23.21
N ILE A 327 0.96 9.95 -23.62
CA ILE A 327 1.62 9.29 -24.71
C ILE A 327 0.58 9.18 -25.83
N LYS A 328 0.82 9.86 -26.93
CA LYS A 328 0.08 9.61 -28.17
C LYS A 328 0.68 8.36 -28.82
N LEU A 329 -0.12 7.33 -28.93
CA LEU A 329 0.26 6.09 -29.60
C LEU A 329 0.22 6.24 -31.11
N ALA A 330 0.94 5.38 -31.81
CA ALA A 330 1.02 5.39 -33.26
C ALA A 330 -0.32 5.17 -33.98
N ASP A 331 -1.34 4.63 -33.29
CA ASP A 331 -2.72 4.51 -33.79
C ASP A 331 -3.61 5.72 -33.50
N ASN A 332 -3.02 6.81 -33.00
CA ASN A 332 -3.67 8.06 -32.57
C ASN A 332 -4.57 7.92 -31.33
N SER A 333 -4.51 6.82 -30.58
CA SER A 333 -5.07 6.76 -29.23
C SER A 333 -4.11 7.34 -28.20
N LEU A 334 -4.59 7.61 -27.00
CA LEU A 334 -3.82 8.25 -25.94
C LEU A 334 -3.67 7.33 -24.73
N ILE A 335 -2.48 7.32 -24.12
CA ILE A 335 -2.32 6.97 -22.72
C ILE A 335 -2.24 8.28 -21.95
N ALA A 336 -3.12 8.48 -20.98
CA ALA A 336 -3.05 9.60 -20.05
C ALA A 336 -2.43 9.14 -18.71
N ILE A 337 -1.60 9.99 -18.11
CA ILE A 337 -0.93 9.74 -16.84
C ILE A 337 -1.30 10.87 -15.91
N ASP A 338 -2.01 10.54 -14.84
CA ASP A 338 -2.61 11.48 -13.87
C ASP A 338 -3.60 12.48 -14.53
N GLY A 339 -4.05 13.48 -13.78
CA GLY A 339 -5.06 14.42 -14.28
C GLY A 339 -4.87 15.87 -13.81
N GLY A 340 -3.93 16.12 -12.92
CA GLY A 340 -3.82 17.45 -12.29
C GLY A 340 -4.99 17.76 -11.35
N MET A 341 -5.07 19.01 -10.92
CA MET A 341 -6.22 19.52 -10.15
C MET A 341 -7.34 20.00 -11.08
N ASP A 342 -8.56 19.91 -10.62
CA ASP A 342 -9.76 20.38 -11.32
C ASP A 342 -9.72 21.89 -11.63
N THR A 343 -9.08 22.66 -10.77
CA THR A 343 -8.89 24.10 -10.96
C THR A 343 -7.81 24.47 -11.98
N GLN A 344 -6.90 23.56 -12.28
CA GLN A 344 -5.78 23.77 -13.21
C GLN A 344 -6.10 23.38 -14.64
N ILE A 345 -7.11 22.53 -14.84
CA ILE A 345 -7.47 22.02 -16.16
C ILE A 345 -8.78 22.67 -16.66
N ASP A 346 -8.78 23.05 -17.92
CA ASP A 346 -9.97 23.46 -18.64
C ASP A 346 -10.34 22.35 -19.63
N SER A 347 -11.57 21.86 -19.54
CA SER A 347 -12.01 20.72 -20.34
C SER A 347 -12.09 21.03 -21.83
N GLU A 348 -12.41 22.27 -22.22
CA GLU A 348 -12.44 22.68 -23.62
C GLU A 348 -11.03 22.77 -24.19
N GLU A 349 -10.08 23.39 -23.47
CA GLU A 349 -8.66 23.44 -23.84
C GLU A 349 -8.03 22.04 -23.89
N PHE A 350 -8.41 21.16 -22.96
CA PHE A 350 -7.99 19.76 -22.95
C PHE A 350 -8.43 19.04 -24.22
N MET A 351 -9.71 19.17 -24.58
CA MET A 351 -10.27 18.53 -25.77
C MET A 351 -9.68 19.10 -27.05
N GLU A 352 -9.47 20.42 -27.12
CA GLU A 352 -8.80 21.07 -28.25
C GLU A 352 -7.38 20.51 -28.44
N PHE A 353 -6.59 20.44 -27.36
CA PHE A 353 -5.26 19.86 -27.39
C PHE A 353 -5.28 18.39 -27.80
N ALA A 354 -6.16 17.58 -27.22
CA ALA A 354 -6.25 16.16 -27.53
C ALA A 354 -6.62 15.93 -29.01
N ARG A 355 -7.51 16.75 -29.59
CA ARG A 355 -7.83 16.71 -31.02
C ARG A 355 -6.66 17.17 -31.89
N GLU A 356 -5.95 18.20 -31.48
CA GLU A 356 -4.78 18.71 -32.20
C GLU A 356 -3.69 17.63 -32.35
N ILE A 357 -3.34 16.92 -31.26
CA ILE A 357 -2.28 15.93 -31.28
C ILE A 357 -2.70 14.61 -31.93
N THR A 358 -3.96 14.22 -31.82
CA THR A 358 -4.48 12.97 -32.40
C THR A 358 -4.96 13.13 -33.86
N GLY A 359 -5.25 14.34 -34.30
CA GLY A 359 -5.85 14.61 -35.59
C GLY A 359 -7.32 14.19 -35.71
N ILE A 360 -7.97 13.83 -34.63
CA ILE A 360 -9.38 13.39 -34.61
C ILE A 360 -10.30 14.62 -34.70
N PRO A 361 -11.19 14.71 -35.72
CA PRO A 361 -12.00 15.89 -35.92
C PRO A 361 -13.08 16.05 -34.81
N GLU A 362 -13.62 17.28 -34.71
CA GLU A 362 -14.77 17.58 -33.89
C GLU A 362 -15.98 16.71 -34.26
N GLY A 363 -16.69 16.20 -33.27
CA GLY A 363 -17.81 15.29 -33.45
C GLY A 363 -17.44 13.80 -33.48
N GLU A 364 -16.18 13.47 -33.54
CA GLU A 364 -15.68 12.10 -33.33
C GLU A 364 -15.08 11.96 -31.93
N GLN A 365 -15.16 10.75 -31.34
CA GLN A 365 -14.64 10.48 -30.01
C GLN A 365 -13.14 10.22 -30.04
N ILE A 366 -12.43 10.79 -29.06
CA ILE A 366 -11.00 10.51 -28.82
C ILE A 366 -10.91 9.27 -27.94
N ARG A 367 -10.04 8.34 -28.35
CA ARG A 367 -9.79 7.11 -27.61
C ARG A 367 -8.68 7.32 -26.59
N ILE A 368 -9.02 7.14 -25.32
CA ILE A 368 -8.06 6.98 -24.23
C ILE A 368 -7.84 5.48 -24.05
N ALA A 369 -6.76 4.97 -24.65
CA ALA A 369 -6.42 3.55 -24.58
C ALA A 369 -6.18 3.09 -23.15
N CYS A 370 -5.58 3.98 -22.33
CA CYS A 370 -5.42 3.76 -20.90
C CYS A 370 -5.34 5.10 -20.15
N TRP A 371 -5.95 5.18 -18.97
CA TRP A 371 -5.65 6.23 -18.01
C TRP A 371 -4.94 5.61 -16.82
N PHE A 372 -3.70 6.02 -16.57
CA PHE A 372 -2.88 5.59 -15.45
C PHE A 372 -2.88 6.66 -14.37
N ILE A 373 -3.19 6.26 -13.13
CA ILE A 373 -3.09 7.12 -11.95
C ILE A 373 -1.93 6.61 -11.10
N THR A 374 -0.94 7.48 -10.87
CA THR A 374 0.26 7.14 -10.12
C THR A 374 -0.03 6.91 -8.64
N HIS A 375 -0.82 7.80 -8.02
CA HIS A 375 -1.22 7.73 -6.62
C HIS A 375 -2.45 8.61 -6.34
N LYS A 376 -2.96 8.58 -5.10
CA LYS A 376 -4.29 9.10 -4.73
C LYS A 376 -4.35 10.59 -4.34
N HIS A 377 -3.39 11.42 -4.58
CA HIS A 377 -3.56 12.83 -4.23
C HIS A 377 -4.45 13.58 -5.22
N GLY A 378 -5.14 14.63 -4.71
CA GLY A 378 -6.12 15.38 -5.50
C GLY A 378 -5.53 16.07 -6.72
N ASP A 379 -4.29 16.50 -6.62
CA ASP A 379 -3.52 17.12 -7.70
C ASP A 379 -3.03 16.13 -8.80
N HIS A 380 -3.40 14.86 -8.68
CA HIS A 380 -3.24 13.82 -9.69
C HIS A 380 -4.57 13.28 -10.21
N ILE A 381 -5.67 13.47 -9.45
CA ILE A 381 -6.95 12.81 -9.72
C ILE A 381 -8.07 13.78 -10.08
N TRP A 382 -8.15 14.95 -9.49
CA TRP A 382 -9.35 15.79 -9.61
C TRP A 382 -9.59 16.32 -11.02
N GLY A 383 -8.53 16.61 -11.77
CA GLY A 383 -8.66 16.99 -13.17
C GLY A 383 -9.12 15.82 -14.06
N PHE A 384 -8.67 14.58 -13.76
CA PHE A 384 -9.19 13.38 -14.40
C PHE A 384 -10.71 13.25 -14.21
N ASP A 385 -11.20 13.37 -12.98
CA ASP A 385 -12.61 13.31 -12.66
C ASP A 385 -13.41 14.40 -13.40
N LYS A 386 -12.89 15.63 -13.43
CA LYS A 386 -13.50 16.75 -14.14
C LYS A 386 -13.62 16.49 -15.65
N VAL A 387 -12.53 16.09 -16.30
CA VAL A 387 -12.50 15.83 -17.75
C VAL A 387 -13.47 14.71 -18.12
N LEU A 388 -13.49 13.62 -17.35
CA LEU A 388 -14.40 12.53 -17.62
C LEU A 388 -15.88 12.93 -17.45
N LYS A 389 -16.20 13.79 -16.50
CA LYS A 389 -17.58 14.29 -16.32
C LYS A 389 -18.00 15.25 -17.41
N GLU A 390 -17.14 16.20 -17.74
CA GLU A 390 -17.49 17.28 -18.67
C GLU A 390 -17.38 16.84 -20.13
N CYS A 391 -16.45 15.93 -20.47
CA CYS A 391 -16.18 15.45 -21.83
C CYS A 391 -16.66 14.02 -22.10
N ALA A 392 -17.55 13.46 -21.27
CA ALA A 392 -18.00 12.07 -21.34
C ALA A 392 -18.48 11.60 -22.74
N ASN A 393 -19.07 12.49 -23.52
CA ASN A 393 -19.58 12.18 -24.87
C ASN A 393 -18.50 12.28 -25.97
N GLU A 394 -17.36 12.87 -25.64
CA GLU A 394 -16.28 13.15 -26.58
C GLU A 394 -15.07 12.23 -26.40
N LEU A 395 -15.02 11.51 -25.28
CA LEU A 395 -13.97 10.58 -24.94
C LEU A 395 -14.49 9.14 -24.85
N VAL A 396 -13.64 8.18 -25.23
CA VAL A 396 -13.85 6.76 -24.92
C VAL A 396 -12.68 6.32 -24.05
N LEU A 397 -12.93 6.05 -22.78
CA LEU A 397 -11.97 5.43 -21.87
C LEU A 397 -12.07 3.91 -22.00
N GLU A 398 -11.01 3.26 -22.46
CA GLU A 398 -11.01 1.80 -22.68
C GLU A 398 -10.43 1.06 -21.48
N ARG A 399 -9.36 1.60 -20.86
CA ARG A 399 -8.63 0.98 -19.77
C ARG A 399 -8.29 1.99 -18.69
N MET A 400 -8.22 1.50 -17.47
CA MET A 400 -7.73 2.25 -16.32
C MET A 400 -6.76 1.41 -15.53
N MET A 401 -5.64 2.01 -15.13
CA MET A 401 -4.58 1.35 -14.40
C MET A 401 -4.20 2.17 -13.18
N TYR A 402 -4.15 1.53 -12.02
CA TYR A 402 -3.66 2.12 -10.79
C TYR A 402 -3.35 1.03 -9.77
N ASN A 403 -2.43 1.29 -8.85
CA ASN A 403 -2.17 0.45 -7.68
C ASN A 403 -1.61 1.33 -6.55
N HIS A 404 -2.51 1.83 -5.71
CA HIS A 404 -2.13 2.69 -4.60
C HIS A 404 -3.01 2.45 -3.38
N LYS A 405 -2.54 2.86 -2.22
CA LYS A 405 -3.26 2.75 -0.95
C LYS A 405 -4.65 3.40 -1.05
N ASN A 406 -5.67 2.70 -0.58
CA ASN A 406 -7.07 3.11 -0.65
C ASN A 406 -7.59 3.34 -2.09
N GLY A 407 -7.25 2.42 -3.01
CA GLY A 407 -7.67 2.45 -4.42
C GLY A 407 -9.16 2.32 -4.67
N THR A 408 -9.96 1.99 -3.66
CA THR A 408 -11.43 1.82 -3.75
C THR A 408 -12.18 3.08 -4.17
N ASP A 409 -11.54 4.25 -4.16
CA ASP A 409 -12.19 5.51 -4.56
C ASP A 409 -12.45 5.61 -6.08
N PHE A 410 -11.92 4.67 -6.88
CA PHE A 410 -12.16 4.61 -8.33
C PHE A 410 -13.28 3.67 -8.74
N VAL A 411 -13.94 3.03 -7.79
CA VAL A 411 -15.04 2.12 -8.09
C VAL A 411 -16.27 2.90 -8.56
N TYR A 412 -16.75 2.50 -9.72
CA TYR A 412 -18.05 2.91 -10.21
C TYR A 412 -19.15 2.27 -9.34
N ASP A 413 -19.85 3.06 -8.56
CA ASP A 413 -21.11 2.67 -7.94
C ASP A 413 -22.29 3.20 -8.77
N ALA A 414 -22.91 2.30 -9.53
CA ALA A 414 -24.09 2.63 -10.34
C ALA A 414 -25.30 3.03 -9.48
N GLU A 415 -25.30 2.66 -8.19
CA GLU A 415 -26.37 2.96 -7.25
C GLU A 415 -26.18 4.30 -6.53
N ASN A 416 -24.95 4.84 -6.52
CA ASN A 416 -24.63 6.11 -5.85
C ASN A 416 -23.95 7.12 -6.79
N PRO A 417 -24.72 7.78 -7.67
CA PRO A 417 -24.21 8.72 -8.66
C PRO A 417 -23.50 9.97 -8.08
N ASN A 418 -23.45 10.15 -6.78
CA ASN A 418 -22.80 11.28 -6.13
C ASN A 418 -21.44 10.90 -5.52
N GLU A 419 -20.99 9.66 -5.65
CA GLU A 419 -19.65 9.27 -5.23
C GLU A 419 -18.60 9.65 -6.26
N LYS A 420 -17.39 9.89 -5.77
CA LYS A 420 -16.37 10.79 -6.32
C LYS A 420 -15.87 10.51 -7.74
N TYR A 421 -16.03 9.31 -8.32
CA TYR A 421 -15.39 8.94 -9.57
C TYR A 421 -16.31 8.15 -10.49
N HIS A 422 -17.27 8.86 -11.10
CA HIS A 422 -18.13 8.28 -12.13
C HIS A 422 -17.39 8.15 -13.44
N LEU A 423 -17.03 6.92 -13.78
CA LEU A 423 -16.69 6.61 -15.16
C LEU A 423 -17.99 6.52 -15.96
N ALA A 424 -18.19 7.43 -16.90
CA ALA A 424 -19.37 7.46 -17.78
C ALA A 424 -19.44 6.27 -18.77
N HIS A 425 -18.54 5.29 -18.63
CA HIS A 425 -18.34 4.22 -19.63
C HIS A 425 -18.49 2.84 -18.98
N ASP A 426 -19.52 2.11 -19.39
CA ASP A 426 -19.92 0.79 -18.87
C ASP A 426 -18.91 -0.36 -19.15
N ASN A 427 -17.81 -0.13 -19.86
CA ASN A 427 -16.92 -1.19 -20.33
C ASN A 427 -15.42 -0.87 -20.15
N VAL A 428 -15.07 -0.13 -19.11
CA VAL A 428 -13.66 0.14 -18.79
C VAL A 428 -13.01 -1.11 -18.20
N MET A 429 -11.89 -1.55 -18.78
CA MET A 429 -11.07 -2.60 -18.19
C MET A 429 -10.16 -2.00 -17.11
N TYR A 430 -10.11 -2.64 -15.96
CA TYR A 430 -9.25 -2.24 -14.86
C TYR A 430 -8.11 -3.22 -14.68
N HIS A 431 -6.91 -2.70 -14.36
CA HIS A 431 -5.75 -3.51 -14.01
C HIS A 431 -5.01 -2.89 -12.83
N LEU A 432 -4.60 -3.75 -11.90
CA LEU A 432 -3.72 -3.41 -10.78
C LEU A 432 -2.30 -3.82 -11.14
N PRO A 433 -1.43 -2.90 -11.59
CA PRO A 433 -0.07 -3.23 -11.97
C PRO A 433 0.71 -3.76 -10.76
N ARG A 434 1.57 -4.76 -11.00
CA ARG A 434 2.43 -5.38 -9.99
C ARG A 434 3.90 -5.21 -10.35
N THR A 435 4.74 -5.03 -9.34
CA THR A 435 6.20 -4.95 -9.53
C THR A 435 6.72 -6.15 -10.33
N GLY A 436 7.38 -5.88 -11.45
CA GLY A 436 7.88 -6.88 -12.38
C GLY A 436 7.02 -7.08 -13.63
N GLU A 437 5.82 -6.52 -13.72
CA GLU A 437 5.02 -6.59 -14.94
C GLU A 437 5.54 -5.66 -16.04
N THR A 438 5.38 -6.10 -17.28
CA THR A 438 5.53 -5.27 -18.48
C THR A 438 4.19 -5.22 -19.21
N ILE A 439 3.59 -4.04 -19.25
CA ILE A 439 2.31 -3.80 -19.89
C ILE A 439 2.56 -3.22 -21.29
N GLN A 440 1.86 -3.72 -22.31
CA GLN A 440 2.11 -3.38 -23.71
C GLN A 440 0.96 -2.58 -24.34
N PHE A 441 1.31 -1.50 -25.01
CA PHE A 441 0.42 -0.68 -25.83
C PHE A 441 1.04 -0.47 -27.22
N GLY A 442 0.71 -1.33 -28.19
CA GLY A 442 1.40 -1.36 -29.47
C GLY A 442 2.90 -1.61 -29.29
N ASP A 443 3.73 -0.67 -29.74
CA ASP A 443 5.19 -0.71 -29.58
C ASP A 443 5.68 -0.02 -28.28
N VAL A 444 4.77 0.54 -27.49
CA VAL A 444 5.08 1.16 -26.20
C VAL A 444 4.98 0.10 -25.11
N THR A 445 5.98 0.04 -24.23
CA THR A 445 5.96 -0.82 -23.04
C THR A 445 6.05 0.01 -21.77
N LEU A 446 5.32 -0.42 -20.74
CA LEU A 446 5.33 0.14 -19.40
C LEU A 446 5.84 -0.93 -18.43
N ASP A 447 7.11 -0.83 -18.02
CA ASP A 447 7.69 -1.72 -17.01
C ASP A 447 7.35 -1.18 -15.62
N VAL A 448 6.72 -1.99 -14.79
CA VAL A 448 6.34 -1.65 -13.42
C VAL A 448 7.52 -1.94 -12.50
N LEU A 449 8.22 -0.90 -12.06
CA LEU A 449 9.41 -1.03 -11.24
C LEU A 449 9.13 -1.04 -9.74
N TYR A 450 8.04 -0.44 -9.32
CA TYR A 450 7.69 -0.29 -7.91
C TYR A 450 6.19 -0.09 -7.75
N THR A 451 5.64 -0.70 -6.70
CA THR A 451 4.24 -0.54 -6.30
C THR A 451 4.13 -0.43 -4.77
N GLN A 452 2.94 -0.12 -4.26
CA GLN A 452 2.69 0.02 -2.83
C GLN A 452 3.05 -1.23 -2.00
N GLU A 453 3.01 -2.42 -2.60
CA GLU A 453 3.40 -3.67 -1.95
C GLU A 453 4.86 -3.65 -1.50
N ASP A 454 5.73 -2.97 -2.26
CA ASP A 454 7.15 -2.84 -1.95
C ASP A 454 7.42 -1.94 -0.74
N LEU A 455 6.50 -1.00 -0.47
CA LEU A 455 6.59 -0.10 0.68
C LEU A 455 6.37 -0.84 2.01
N VAL A 456 5.75 -2.01 1.97
CA VAL A 456 5.50 -2.79 3.19
C VAL A 456 6.81 -3.36 3.73
N ASN A 457 7.11 -3.03 4.98
CA ASN A 457 8.16 -3.70 5.73
C ASN A 457 7.66 -5.08 6.16
N ILE A 458 8.12 -6.13 5.47
CA ILE A 458 7.65 -7.50 5.71
C ILE A 458 7.89 -7.94 7.16
N LYS A 459 9.02 -7.55 7.78
CA LYS A 459 9.36 -7.94 9.16
C LYS A 459 8.44 -7.30 10.20
N GLU A 460 7.97 -6.10 9.93
CA GLU A 460 7.13 -5.33 10.84
C GLU A 460 5.66 -5.35 10.41
N SER A 461 5.39 -5.79 9.18
CA SER A 461 4.05 -5.82 8.58
C SER A 461 3.34 -4.48 8.55
N LEU A 462 4.13 -3.43 8.48
CA LEU A 462 3.69 -2.04 8.44
C LEU A 462 4.19 -1.37 7.16
N TYR A 463 3.50 -0.34 6.71
CA TYR A 463 4.07 0.56 5.72
C TYR A 463 5.30 1.24 6.31
N ARG A 464 6.38 1.36 5.52
CA ARG A 464 7.65 1.98 5.95
C ARG A 464 7.50 3.47 6.29
N THR A 465 6.40 4.08 5.86
CA THR A 465 6.02 5.45 6.20
C THR A 465 4.52 5.50 6.48
N ASP A 466 4.13 6.02 7.64
CA ASP A 466 2.73 6.16 8.02
C ASP A 466 2.00 7.07 7.02
N ASP A 467 0.83 6.61 6.55
CA ASP A 467 -0.15 7.33 5.74
C ASP A 467 0.39 8.16 4.56
N ASN A 468 1.60 7.87 4.10
CA ASN A 468 2.19 8.58 2.97
C ASN A 468 1.68 8.01 1.65
N TYR A 469 0.68 8.65 1.08
CA TYR A 469 0.13 8.29 -0.23
C TYR A 469 1.16 8.43 -1.36
N ASN A 470 2.12 9.36 -1.26
CA ASN A 470 3.17 9.55 -2.25
C ASN A 470 3.99 8.27 -2.44
N ASN A 471 4.51 7.71 -1.35
CA ASN A 471 5.31 6.49 -1.42
C ASN A 471 4.51 5.22 -1.75
N SER A 472 3.18 5.27 -1.68
CA SER A 472 2.32 4.17 -2.14
C SER A 472 2.02 4.24 -3.65
N GLY A 473 2.61 5.19 -4.36
CA GLY A 473 2.45 5.33 -5.81
C GLY A 473 3.14 4.20 -6.59
N THR A 474 2.80 4.12 -7.87
CA THR A 474 3.40 3.18 -8.83
C THR A 474 4.43 3.90 -9.68
N VAL A 475 5.63 3.32 -9.81
CA VAL A 475 6.70 3.83 -10.68
C VAL A 475 6.78 3.02 -11.95
N LEU A 476 6.74 3.71 -13.09
CA LEU A 476 6.85 3.11 -14.42
C LEU A 476 8.12 3.53 -15.14
N ARG A 477 8.73 2.60 -15.86
CA ARG A 477 9.66 2.89 -16.93
C ARG A 477 8.96 2.66 -18.26
N ILE A 478 8.73 3.74 -19.00
CA ILE A 478 8.12 3.72 -20.30
C ILE A 478 9.21 3.57 -21.36
N THR A 479 9.04 2.62 -22.27
CA THR A 479 9.88 2.49 -23.45
C THR A 479 9.05 2.73 -24.70
N MET A 480 9.45 3.69 -25.53
CA MET A 480 8.83 4.02 -26.79
C MET A 480 9.89 4.41 -27.84
N ASP A 481 9.79 3.87 -29.03
CA ASP A 481 10.70 4.15 -30.16
C ASP A 481 12.19 4.05 -29.79
N GLY A 482 12.53 3.11 -28.87
CA GLY A 482 13.89 2.85 -28.38
C GLY A 482 14.40 3.87 -27.34
N LYS A 483 13.55 4.76 -26.85
CA LYS A 483 13.81 5.73 -25.78
C LYS A 483 13.04 5.40 -24.51
N THR A 484 13.63 5.73 -23.38
CA THR A 484 13.08 5.40 -22.05
C THR A 484 12.75 6.65 -21.27
N CYS A 485 11.60 6.63 -20.55
CA CYS A 485 11.17 7.68 -19.65
C CYS A 485 10.77 7.08 -18.30
N MET A 486 11.33 7.58 -17.20
CA MET A 486 10.94 7.19 -15.86
C MET A 486 9.82 8.10 -15.35
N ILE A 487 8.71 7.51 -14.92
CA ILE A 487 7.58 8.20 -14.28
C ILE A 487 7.54 7.82 -12.81
N PHE A 488 7.80 8.76 -11.93
CA PHE A 488 7.85 8.56 -10.49
C PHE A 488 6.53 8.87 -9.78
N GLY A 489 5.63 9.66 -10.42
CA GLY A 489 4.60 10.34 -9.64
C GLY A 489 5.27 11.19 -8.56
N ASP A 490 4.87 10.98 -7.31
CA ASP A 490 5.34 11.78 -6.17
C ASP A 490 6.14 10.99 -5.14
N ILE A 491 6.72 9.85 -5.53
CA ILE A 491 7.49 9.03 -4.59
C ILE A 491 8.57 9.85 -3.87
N ASP A 492 8.87 9.43 -2.67
CA ASP A 492 9.85 10.03 -1.77
C ASP A 492 11.09 9.13 -1.60
N VAL A 493 12.00 9.54 -0.76
CA VAL A 493 13.25 8.85 -0.44
C VAL A 493 13.06 7.38 -0.05
N ALA A 494 11.96 7.05 0.65
CA ALA A 494 11.68 5.67 1.05
C ALA A 494 11.50 4.74 -0.17
N ALA A 495 10.64 5.10 -1.12
CA ALA A 495 10.42 4.33 -2.34
C ALA A 495 11.66 4.30 -3.24
N SER A 496 12.34 5.45 -3.42
CA SER A 496 13.58 5.50 -4.22
C SER A 496 14.68 4.59 -3.66
N ASN A 497 14.84 4.52 -2.33
CA ASN A 497 15.78 3.62 -1.68
C ASN A 497 15.44 2.14 -1.88
N ILE A 498 14.16 1.79 -1.98
CA ILE A 498 13.72 0.42 -2.30
C ILE A 498 14.11 0.08 -3.73
N MET A 499 13.82 0.96 -4.68
CA MET A 499 14.19 0.76 -6.09
C MET A 499 15.71 0.59 -6.27
N MET A 500 16.52 1.43 -5.63
CA MET A 500 17.99 1.31 -5.67
C MET A 500 18.52 0.01 -5.03
N LYS A 501 17.73 -0.67 -4.21
CA LYS A 501 18.06 -2.02 -3.71
C LYS A 501 17.65 -3.11 -4.69
N TYR A 502 16.51 -2.96 -5.36
CA TYR A 502 15.94 -3.97 -6.25
C TYR A 502 16.69 -4.08 -7.58
N TYR A 503 17.16 -2.94 -8.10
CA TYR A 503 17.69 -2.83 -9.45
C TYR A 503 19.16 -2.39 -9.44
N THR A 504 19.92 -2.86 -10.43
CA THR A 504 21.26 -2.37 -10.71
C THR A 504 21.22 -0.96 -11.30
N GLU A 505 22.34 -0.24 -11.22
CA GLU A 505 22.46 1.08 -11.84
C GLU A 505 22.09 1.06 -13.33
N GLU A 506 22.53 0.03 -14.09
CA GLU A 506 22.24 -0.10 -15.52
C GLU A 506 20.74 -0.32 -15.80
N GLN A 507 20.01 -1.00 -14.91
CA GLN A 507 18.58 -1.20 -15.04
C GLN A 507 17.76 0.07 -14.73
N LEU A 508 18.33 0.97 -13.94
CA LEU A 508 17.68 2.25 -13.59
C LEU A 508 17.96 3.36 -14.60
N LYS A 509 18.97 3.25 -15.46
CA LYS A 509 19.25 4.26 -16.50
C LYS A 509 18.07 4.52 -17.40
N CYS A 510 17.88 5.79 -17.75
CA CYS A 510 16.84 6.21 -18.68
C CYS A 510 17.27 7.46 -19.47
N ASP A 511 16.62 7.72 -20.62
CA ASP A 511 16.86 8.92 -21.43
C ASP A 511 16.17 10.17 -20.83
N MET A 512 14.98 9.96 -20.26
CA MET A 512 14.12 11.01 -19.71
C MET A 512 13.59 10.63 -18.33
N MET A 513 13.28 11.63 -17.51
CA MET A 513 12.56 11.42 -16.27
C MET A 513 11.52 12.49 -16.01
N GLN A 514 10.38 12.12 -15.44
CA GLN A 514 9.52 13.03 -14.71
C GLN A 514 10.16 13.28 -13.34
N VAL A 515 10.36 14.53 -12.98
CA VAL A 515 10.94 14.90 -11.68
C VAL A 515 9.90 14.69 -10.58
N SER A 516 10.22 13.80 -9.64
CA SER A 516 9.29 13.37 -8.60
C SER A 516 8.68 14.53 -7.82
N HIS A 517 7.38 14.40 -7.46
CA HIS A 517 6.64 15.30 -6.59
C HIS A 517 6.78 16.76 -7.03
N HIS A 518 6.53 17.01 -8.31
CA HIS A 518 6.62 18.34 -8.94
C HIS A 518 7.96 19.07 -8.73
N GLY A 519 9.02 18.31 -8.40
CA GLY A 519 10.32 18.88 -8.01
C GLY A 519 10.42 19.25 -6.53
N TYR A 520 9.55 18.71 -5.68
CA TYR A 520 9.57 18.96 -4.24
C TYR A 520 10.45 17.97 -3.48
N ASN A 521 10.63 16.74 -3.98
CA ASN A 521 11.44 15.72 -3.33
C ASN A 521 12.88 15.70 -3.84
N TYR A 522 13.85 15.77 -2.93
CA TYR A 522 15.27 15.71 -3.25
C TYR A 522 15.75 14.26 -3.36
N LEU A 523 15.66 13.68 -4.55
CA LEU A 523 16.04 12.29 -4.84
C LEU A 523 17.39 12.21 -5.58
N ALA A 524 18.38 12.98 -5.15
CA ALA A 524 19.64 13.16 -5.86
C ALA A 524 20.42 11.86 -6.15
N GLU A 525 20.33 10.85 -5.30
CA GLU A 525 21.05 9.60 -5.49
C GLU A 525 20.51 8.82 -6.69
N ILE A 526 19.19 8.59 -6.73
CA ILE A 526 18.59 7.85 -7.83
C ILE A 526 18.67 8.64 -9.15
N TYR A 527 18.51 9.97 -9.13
CA TYR A 527 18.65 10.80 -10.34
C TYR A 527 20.06 10.69 -10.96
N LYS A 528 21.12 10.65 -10.14
CA LYS A 528 22.50 10.46 -10.62
C LYS A 528 22.75 9.06 -11.19
N ILE A 529 22.12 8.04 -10.60
CA ILE A 529 22.20 6.66 -11.10
C ILE A 529 21.51 6.55 -12.46
N MET A 530 20.35 7.17 -12.60
CA MET A 530 19.57 7.13 -13.84
C MET A 530 20.22 7.89 -14.98
N ASP A 531 20.98 8.95 -14.68
CA ASP A 531 21.76 9.76 -15.62
C ASP A 531 20.95 10.20 -16.87
N PRO A 532 19.74 10.79 -16.69
CA PRO A 532 18.88 11.18 -17.80
C PRO A 532 19.40 12.42 -18.50
N THR A 533 19.15 12.53 -19.81
CA THR A 533 19.47 13.74 -20.58
C THR A 533 18.36 14.79 -20.49
N ILE A 534 17.11 14.37 -20.27
CA ILE A 534 15.93 15.24 -20.26
C ILE A 534 15.19 15.09 -18.93
N ALA A 535 14.86 16.21 -18.30
CA ALA A 535 14.00 16.29 -17.12
C ALA A 535 12.67 17.00 -17.44
N LEU A 536 11.57 16.40 -16.99
CA LEU A 536 10.20 16.89 -17.15
C LEU A 536 9.68 17.30 -15.76
N PHE A 537 9.56 18.60 -15.52
CA PHE A 537 8.98 19.15 -14.31
C PHE A 537 7.49 19.45 -14.53
N PRO A 538 6.57 18.79 -13.83
CA PRO A 538 5.13 19.06 -13.97
C PRO A 538 4.70 20.37 -13.25
N VAL A 539 5.57 21.35 -13.18
CA VAL A 539 5.40 22.62 -12.46
C VAL A 539 6.20 23.73 -13.15
N ALA A 540 6.00 24.98 -12.77
CA ALA A 540 6.77 26.11 -13.30
C ALA A 540 8.18 26.21 -12.67
N ARG A 541 9.17 26.61 -13.48
CA ARG A 541 10.57 26.70 -13.03
C ARG A 541 10.79 27.67 -11.85
N ASN A 542 10.09 28.82 -11.86
CA ASN A 542 10.19 29.80 -10.77
C ASN A 542 9.65 29.25 -9.45
N GLU A 543 8.68 28.35 -9.48
CA GLU A 543 8.14 27.69 -8.28
C GLU A 543 9.18 26.77 -7.64
N VAL A 544 9.78 25.86 -8.42
CA VAL A 544 10.84 24.97 -7.93
C VAL A 544 12.03 25.79 -7.43
N LYS A 545 12.43 26.81 -8.19
CA LYS A 545 13.53 27.69 -7.79
C LYS A 545 13.26 28.43 -6.47
N ARG A 546 12.03 28.82 -6.22
CA ARG A 546 11.63 29.53 -5.01
C ARG A 546 11.55 28.63 -3.79
N GLN A 547 10.96 27.45 -3.94
CA GLN A 547 10.67 26.56 -2.82
C GLN A 547 11.74 25.49 -2.61
N TYR A 548 12.27 24.93 -3.70
CA TYR A 548 13.16 23.75 -3.68
C TYR A 548 14.40 23.95 -4.57
N PRO A 549 15.18 25.02 -4.36
CA PRO A 549 16.30 25.36 -5.23
C PRO A 549 17.35 24.24 -5.35
N LEU A 550 17.55 23.45 -4.31
CA LEU A 550 18.52 22.34 -4.33
C LEU A 550 18.09 21.22 -5.28
N VAL A 551 16.78 20.99 -5.44
CA VAL A 551 16.28 20.01 -6.41
C VAL A 551 16.57 20.51 -7.83
N LEU A 552 16.24 21.77 -8.10
CA LEU A 552 16.49 22.39 -9.41
C LEU A 552 17.98 22.35 -9.76
N GLU A 553 18.86 22.78 -8.85
CA GLU A 553 20.31 22.75 -9.04
C GLU A 553 20.84 21.33 -9.30
N CYS A 554 20.32 20.34 -8.55
CA CYS A 554 20.70 18.94 -8.73
C CYS A 554 20.32 18.44 -10.12
N VAL A 555 19.05 18.61 -10.51
CA VAL A 555 18.53 18.13 -11.80
C VAL A 555 19.20 18.87 -12.96
N GLU A 556 19.33 20.20 -12.91
CA GLU A 556 20.04 20.98 -13.93
C GLU A 556 21.55 20.64 -14.04
N SER A 557 22.13 20.03 -13.01
CA SER A 557 23.53 19.55 -13.07
C SER A 557 23.68 18.18 -13.73
N ILE A 558 22.58 17.41 -13.88
CA ILE A 558 22.56 16.08 -14.46
C ILE A 558 22.00 16.15 -15.89
N CYS A 559 20.84 16.80 -16.06
CA CYS A 559 20.11 16.82 -17.33
C CYS A 559 20.56 18.00 -18.22
N GLU A 560 20.77 17.71 -19.49
CA GLU A 560 21.11 18.73 -20.50
C GLU A 560 19.90 19.63 -20.83
N GLU A 561 18.71 19.04 -20.84
CA GLU A 561 17.45 19.71 -21.16
C GLU A 561 16.44 19.59 -20.00
N ASN A 562 15.78 20.70 -19.68
CA ASN A 562 14.80 20.78 -18.60
C ASN A 562 13.55 21.49 -19.07
N TYR A 563 12.39 20.81 -19.00
CA TYR A 563 11.10 21.30 -19.45
C TYR A 563 10.13 21.46 -18.29
N PHE A 564 9.27 22.50 -18.34
CA PHE A 564 8.43 22.92 -17.20
C PHE A 564 6.96 23.04 -17.62
N GLY A 565 6.12 22.08 -17.22
CA GLY A 565 4.69 22.01 -17.52
C GLY A 565 3.85 23.15 -16.94
N GLY A 566 4.33 23.86 -15.90
CA GLY A 566 3.60 25.03 -15.36
C GLY A 566 3.60 26.26 -16.27
N THR A 567 4.34 26.25 -17.37
CA THR A 567 4.43 27.40 -18.29
C THR A 567 4.06 27.05 -19.74
N GLU A 568 4.25 25.82 -20.14
CA GLU A 568 3.94 25.37 -21.52
C GLU A 568 3.67 23.86 -21.58
N THR A 569 2.86 23.46 -22.55
CA THR A 569 2.78 22.06 -22.98
C THR A 569 3.94 21.77 -23.93
N ILE A 570 4.65 20.67 -23.67
CA ILE A 570 5.80 20.23 -24.46
C ILE A 570 5.52 18.83 -25.03
N GLY A 571 5.73 18.66 -26.33
CA GLY A 571 5.69 17.36 -26.99
C GLY A 571 7.07 16.94 -27.47
N LEU A 572 7.43 15.69 -27.18
CA LEU A 572 8.71 15.06 -27.51
C LEU A 572 8.50 13.81 -28.38
N ARG A 573 9.37 13.59 -29.36
CA ARG A 573 9.37 12.41 -30.22
C ARG A 573 10.80 11.98 -30.54
N ALA A 574 11.01 10.67 -30.66
CA ALA A 574 12.28 10.15 -31.12
C ALA A 574 12.43 10.38 -32.65
N VAL A 575 13.51 11.04 -33.03
CA VAL A 575 13.87 11.29 -34.43
C VAL A 575 15.35 10.95 -34.60
N ASP A 576 15.66 10.03 -35.48
CA ASP A 576 17.03 9.56 -35.74
C ASP A 576 17.79 9.11 -34.48
N GLY A 577 17.05 8.55 -33.48
CA GLY A 577 17.60 8.06 -32.25
C GLY A 577 17.80 9.12 -31.17
N GLU A 578 17.38 10.35 -31.39
CA GLU A 578 17.43 11.45 -30.41
C GLU A 578 16.03 11.96 -30.09
N MET A 579 15.77 12.38 -28.85
CA MET A 579 14.50 13.02 -28.48
C MET A 579 14.50 14.46 -28.97
N GLN A 580 13.46 14.84 -29.69
CA GLN A 580 13.30 16.20 -30.24
C GLN A 580 11.97 16.79 -29.79
N VAL A 581 11.99 18.10 -29.51
CA VAL A 581 10.78 18.87 -29.24
C VAL A 581 10.03 19.06 -30.58
N ILE A 582 8.83 18.51 -30.65
CA ILE A 582 7.94 18.61 -31.80
C ILE A 582 6.76 19.54 -31.59
N TYR A 583 6.46 19.86 -30.34
CA TYR A 583 5.29 20.64 -29.96
C TYR A 583 5.61 21.60 -28.81
N ARG A 584 5.10 22.83 -28.86
CA ARG A 584 5.10 23.79 -27.78
C ARG A 584 3.82 24.62 -27.81
N ARG A 585 3.12 24.65 -26.69
CA ARG A 585 1.94 25.52 -26.49
C ARG A 585 2.07 26.20 -25.13
N PRO A 586 2.18 27.54 -25.07
CA PRO A 586 2.16 28.27 -23.79
C PRO A 586 0.85 28.04 -23.04
N VAL A 587 0.94 27.94 -21.71
CA VAL A 587 -0.25 27.93 -20.85
C VAL A 587 -0.92 29.29 -20.91
N THR A 588 -2.22 29.32 -21.21
CA THR A 588 -3.02 30.53 -21.22
C THR A 588 -3.82 30.64 -19.93
N PHE A 589 -3.83 31.84 -19.35
CA PHE A 589 -4.70 32.13 -18.21
C PHE A 589 -5.96 32.83 -18.72
N PRO A 590 -7.14 32.47 -18.20
CA PRO A 590 -8.34 33.24 -18.50
C PRO A 590 -8.13 34.70 -18.06
N PRO A 591 -8.69 35.70 -18.79
CA PRO A 591 -8.63 37.09 -18.34
C PRO A 591 -9.23 37.15 -16.95
N ILE A 592 -8.58 37.91 -16.05
CA ILE A 592 -9.05 38.17 -14.71
C ILE A 592 -10.42 38.85 -14.84
N THR A 593 -11.49 38.09 -14.73
CA THR A 593 -12.81 38.66 -14.49
C THR A 593 -12.80 39.07 -13.03
N GLU A 594 -12.93 40.39 -12.75
CA GLU A 594 -13.15 40.88 -11.40
C GLU A 594 -14.34 40.09 -10.79
N VAL A 595 -14.03 39.11 -9.99
CA VAL A 595 -15.01 38.56 -9.05
C VAL A 595 -15.09 39.63 -7.96
N LEU A 596 -16.02 40.53 -8.12
CA LEU A 596 -16.41 41.42 -7.02
C LEU A 596 -16.77 40.48 -5.86
N PRO A 597 -16.17 40.70 -4.66
CA PRO A 597 -16.57 39.90 -3.50
C PRO A 597 -18.08 40.09 -3.36
N GLU A 598 -18.80 38.96 -3.32
CA GLU A 598 -20.20 38.95 -2.90
C GLU A 598 -20.24 39.69 -1.57
N GLU A 599 -20.98 40.83 -1.51
CA GLU A 599 -21.27 41.47 -0.27
C GLU A 599 -21.95 40.44 0.65
N THR A 600 -21.14 39.93 1.60
CA THR A 600 -21.70 39.18 2.72
C THR A 600 -22.64 40.16 3.44
N THR A 601 -23.92 40.00 3.18
CA THR A 601 -24.96 40.61 3.99
C THR A 601 -24.74 40.15 5.42
N GLU A 602 -24.38 41.09 6.30
CA GLU A 602 -24.37 40.94 7.75
C GLU A 602 -25.79 40.67 8.26
N GLU A 603 -26.29 39.47 8.08
CA GLU A 603 -27.50 38.95 8.75
C GLU A 603 -27.33 37.44 8.97
N GLU A 604 -26.56 37.12 9.99
CA GLU A 604 -26.62 35.88 10.79
C GLU A 604 -25.49 35.84 11.82
N ALA A 605 -25.43 36.89 12.64
CA ALA A 605 -24.67 36.85 13.90
C ALA A 605 -25.65 37.17 15.05
N GLY A 606 -26.42 36.20 15.40
CA GLY A 606 -27.32 36.31 16.54
C GLY A 606 -28.01 34.98 16.78
N GLU A 607 -27.54 34.28 17.80
CA GLU A 607 -28.14 33.16 18.52
C GLU A 607 -27.21 31.94 18.58
N ALA A 608 -26.30 31.97 19.54
CA ALA A 608 -25.84 30.79 20.27
C ALA A 608 -25.09 31.23 21.56
N GLU A 609 -25.83 31.79 22.51
CA GLU A 609 -25.57 31.76 23.93
C GLU A 609 -26.82 31.21 24.61
N GLU A 610 -26.76 29.92 24.96
CA GLU A 610 -27.26 29.31 26.18
C GLU A 610 -26.85 27.82 26.24
#